data_4c6171187bff35cd003acc02c72fc3fc
#
_entry.id   4c6171187bff35cd003acc02c72fc3fc
#
_cell.length_a   1.000
_cell.length_b   1.000
_cell.length_c   1.000
_cell.angle_alpha   90.00
_cell.angle_beta   90.00
_cell.angle_gamma   90.00
#
_symmetry.space_group_name_H-M   'P 1'
#
loop_
_entity.id
_entity.type
_entity.pdbx_description
1 polymer ?
#
loop_
_entity_poly.entity_id
_entity_poly.type
_entity_poly.pdbx_seq_one_letter_code
_entity_poly.pdbx_strand_id
1 'polypeptide(L)'
;MKIIFVKDFSVFPGPRTKELGENSGEAFRDDILIPAIRSHGQVCVDLDGVFGYGSSFLEEVFGGLVRAGVSVEEVESVSQNLISNDDPSILVEIREYIANALQGKK
;
A
#
# COMPACT_ATOMS: atom_id res chain seq x y z
N MET A 1 -15.49 0.91 8.30
CA MET A 1 -14.21 0.93 7.56
C MET A 1 -13.35 -0.25 7.99
N LYS A 2 -12.80 -0.96 7.02
CA LYS A 2 -11.87 -2.07 7.30
C LYS A 2 -10.48 -1.51 7.59
N ILE A 3 -9.86 -1.93 8.70
CA ILE A 3 -8.47 -1.57 9.01
C ILE A 3 -7.57 -2.77 8.71
N ILE A 4 -6.53 -2.52 7.92
CA ILE A 4 -5.52 -3.53 7.56
C ILE A 4 -4.22 -3.14 8.23
N PHE A 5 -3.65 -4.05 9.02
CA PHE A 5 -2.36 -3.84 9.67
C PHE A 5 -1.29 -4.56 8.86
N VAL A 6 -0.31 -3.79 8.33
CA VAL A 6 0.78 -4.41 7.57
C VAL A 6 1.53 -5.43 8.42
N LYS A 7 1.68 -5.17 9.72
CA LYS A 7 2.37 -6.08 10.65
C LYS A 7 1.74 -7.48 10.71
N ASP A 8 0.44 -7.58 10.43
CA ASP A 8 -0.24 -8.89 10.39
C ASP A 8 0.16 -9.69 9.16
N PHE A 9 0.55 -9.01 8.08
CA PHE A 9 1.12 -9.63 6.89
C PHE A 9 2.60 -9.98 7.12
N SER A 10 3.39 -9.01 7.55
CA SER A 10 4.80 -9.23 7.91
C SER A 10 5.34 -8.04 8.70
N VAL A 11 6.15 -8.33 9.74
CA VAL A 11 6.90 -7.29 10.46
C VAL A 11 8.21 -6.95 9.73
N PHE A 12 8.55 -7.72 8.68
CA PHE A 12 9.69 -7.48 7.81
C PHE A 12 9.20 -7.41 6.36
N PRO A 13 8.57 -6.29 5.94
CA PRO A 13 8.13 -6.16 4.55
C PRO A 13 9.28 -6.41 3.59
N GLY A 14 9.00 -7.18 2.55
CA GLY A 14 10.00 -7.71 1.65
C GLY A 14 10.25 -6.87 0.41
N PRO A 15 10.63 -7.54 -0.71
CA PRO A 15 10.97 -6.87 -1.95
C PRO A 15 9.73 -6.36 -2.68
N ARG A 16 9.98 -5.78 -3.86
CA ARG A 16 8.92 -5.25 -4.72
C ARG A 16 7.95 -6.33 -5.19
N THR A 17 8.48 -7.43 -5.75
CA THR A 17 7.66 -8.43 -6.44
C THR A 17 7.83 -9.82 -5.84
N LYS A 18 6.80 -10.67 -6.08
CA LYS A 18 6.82 -12.08 -5.64
C LYS A 18 8.03 -12.84 -6.18
N GLU A 19 8.45 -12.50 -7.40
CA GLU A 19 9.58 -13.14 -8.04
C GLU A 19 10.89 -12.90 -7.28
N LEU A 20 11.01 -11.74 -6.62
CA LEU A 20 12.22 -11.36 -5.88
C LEU A 20 12.28 -11.94 -4.48
N GLY A 21 11.16 -12.37 -3.92
CA GLY A 21 11.16 -12.96 -2.58
C GLY A 21 9.81 -12.91 -1.91
N GLU A 22 9.77 -13.40 -0.67
CA GLU A 22 8.56 -13.48 0.13
C GLU A 22 8.16 -12.13 0.72
N ASN A 23 6.89 -12.02 1.12
CA ASN A 23 6.31 -10.85 1.78
C ASN A 23 6.50 -9.58 0.95
N SER A 24 6.36 -9.72 -0.37
CA SER A 24 6.57 -8.63 -1.32
C SER A 24 5.45 -7.60 -1.30
N GLY A 25 5.74 -6.41 -1.83
CA GLY A 25 4.72 -5.38 -2.04
C GLY A 25 3.61 -5.87 -2.97
N GLU A 26 4.00 -6.60 -4.03
CA GLU A 26 3.03 -7.21 -4.95
C GLU A 26 2.08 -8.16 -4.21
N ALA A 27 2.61 -9.01 -3.33
CA ALA A 27 1.79 -9.95 -2.57
C ALA A 27 0.84 -9.22 -1.62
N PHE A 28 1.32 -8.22 -0.90
CA PHE A 28 0.47 -7.45 -0.01
C PHE A 28 -0.65 -6.76 -0.78
N ARG A 29 -0.32 -6.12 -1.90
CA ARG A 29 -1.32 -5.45 -2.74
C ARG A 29 -2.35 -6.43 -3.28
N ASP A 30 -1.91 -7.52 -3.92
CA ASP A 30 -2.80 -8.41 -4.65
C ASP A 30 -3.59 -9.36 -3.75
N ASP A 31 -2.96 -9.84 -2.67
CA ASP A 31 -3.57 -10.88 -1.83
C ASP A 31 -4.33 -10.30 -0.63
N ILE A 32 -3.99 -9.09 -0.19
CA ILE A 32 -4.54 -8.48 1.03
C ILE A 32 -5.31 -7.19 0.71
N LEU A 33 -4.65 -6.20 0.11
CA LEU A 33 -5.20 -4.86 0.00
C LEU A 33 -6.31 -4.74 -1.03
N ILE A 34 -6.09 -5.19 -2.25
CA ILE A 34 -7.11 -5.12 -3.30
C ILE A 34 -8.35 -5.93 -2.93
N PRO A 35 -8.24 -7.17 -2.44
CA PRO A 35 -9.44 -7.90 -2.01
C PRO A 35 -10.21 -7.17 -0.91
N ALA A 36 -9.53 -6.51 0.03
CA ALA A 36 -10.19 -5.75 1.08
C ALA A 36 -10.94 -4.53 0.52
N ILE A 37 -10.32 -3.82 -0.42
CA ILE A 37 -10.97 -2.68 -1.09
C ILE A 37 -12.25 -3.14 -1.80
N ARG A 38 -12.19 -4.26 -2.52
CA ARG A 38 -13.33 -4.78 -3.26
C ARG A 38 -14.46 -5.25 -2.34
N SER A 39 -14.11 -5.77 -1.16
CA SER A 39 -15.11 -6.30 -0.21
C SER A 39 -15.70 -5.22 0.68
N HIS A 40 -14.93 -4.20 1.03
CA HIS A 40 -15.31 -3.21 2.06
C HIS A 40 -15.44 -1.79 1.54
N GLY A 41 -14.96 -1.49 0.34
CA GLY A 41 -14.98 -0.14 -0.22
C GLY A 41 -13.93 0.76 0.38
N GLN A 42 -14.12 1.18 1.63
CA GLN A 42 -13.16 2.02 2.35
C GLN A 42 -12.25 1.18 3.22
N VAL A 43 -10.94 1.42 3.10
CA VAL A 43 -9.91 0.68 3.80
C VAL A 43 -8.90 1.66 4.40
N CYS A 44 -8.57 1.44 5.68
CA CYS A 44 -7.48 2.13 6.35
C CYS A 44 -6.27 1.18 6.41
N VAL A 45 -5.09 1.64 6.01
CA VAL A 45 -3.87 0.85 6.14
C VAL A 45 -3.03 1.41 7.28
N ASP A 46 -2.81 0.58 8.30
CA ASP A 46 -1.98 0.91 9.45
C ASP A 46 -0.58 0.37 9.20
N LEU A 47 0.39 1.27 9.12
CA LEU A 47 1.77 0.97 8.75
C LEU A 47 2.69 0.77 9.96
N ASP A 48 2.16 0.94 11.17
CA ASP A 48 2.95 0.84 12.40
C ASP A 48 3.29 -0.62 12.75
N GLY A 49 4.32 -0.79 13.56
CA GLY A 49 4.67 -2.09 14.16
C GLY A 49 5.54 -2.97 13.27
N VAL A 50 6.15 -2.43 12.23
CA VAL A 50 7.11 -3.16 11.39
C VAL A 50 8.52 -2.62 11.62
N PHE A 51 9.54 -3.41 11.26
CA PHE A 51 10.93 -3.02 11.47
C PHE A 51 11.44 -1.99 10.47
N GLY A 52 10.74 -1.80 9.37
CA GLY A 52 11.08 -0.79 8.38
C GLY A 52 10.45 -1.11 7.03
N TYR A 53 10.40 -0.10 6.16
CA TYR A 53 9.86 -0.23 4.81
C TYR A 53 10.93 0.14 3.78
N GLY A 54 11.11 -0.72 2.78
CA GLY A 54 11.83 -0.34 1.59
C GLY A 54 10.93 0.51 0.69
N SER A 55 11.53 1.48 -0.02
CA SER A 55 10.77 2.32 -0.96
C SER A 55 10.14 1.51 -2.07
N SER A 56 10.80 0.43 -2.53
CA SER A 56 10.26 -0.45 -3.56
C SER A 56 8.99 -1.15 -3.12
N PHE A 57 8.94 -1.61 -1.86
CA PHE A 57 7.74 -2.22 -1.30
C PHE A 57 6.58 -1.23 -1.31
N LEU A 58 6.81 -0.03 -0.76
CA LEU A 58 5.76 0.99 -0.65
C LEU A 58 5.27 1.44 -2.02
N GLU A 59 6.17 1.66 -2.97
CA GLU A 59 5.79 2.09 -4.31
C GLU A 59 4.98 1.00 -5.01
N GLU A 60 5.38 -0.26 -4.89
CA GLU A 60 4.65 -1.36 -5.51
C GLU A 60 3.26 -1.52 -4.91
N VAL A 61 3.11 -1.38 -3.59
CA VAL A 61 1.80 -1.49 -2.95
C VAL A 61 0.89 -0.37 -3.42
N PHE A 62 1.30 0.88 -3.24
CA PHE A 62 0.40 2.03 -3.37
C PHE A 62 0.36 2.59 -4.80
N GLY A 63 1.50 2.79 -5.44
CA GLY A 63 1.53 3.12 -6.86
C GLY A 63 0.98 1.98 -7.71
N GLY A 64 1.23 0.76 -7.26
CA GLY A 64 0.72 -0.44 -7.90
C GLY A 64 -0.80 -0.56 -7.91
N LEU A 65 -1.51 0.06 -6.96
CA LEU A 65 -2.97 0.09 -6.99
C LEU A 65 -3.47 0.76 -8.28
N VAL A 66 -2.85 1.87 -8.64
CA VAL A 66 -3.21 2.59 -9.87
C VAL A 66 -2.94 1.73 -11.09
N ARG A 67 -1.76 1.13 -11.17
CA ARG A 67 -1.37 0.27 -12.30
C ARG A 67 -2.24 -0.98 -12.40
N ALA A 68 -2.75 -1.47 -11.28
CA ALA A 68 -3.62 -2.64 -11.24
C ALA A 68 -5.09 -2.32 -11.62
N GLY A 69 -5.41 -1.05 -11.85
CA GLY A 69 -6.73 -0.65 -12.31
C GLY A 69 -7.73 -0.34 -11.19
N VAL A 70 -7.27 -0.16 -9.97
CA VAL A 70 -8.14 0.32 -8.88
C VAL A 70 -8.59 1.74 -9.22
N SER A 71 -9.84 2.07 -8.95
CA SER A 71 -10.38 3.37 -9.34
C SER A 71 -9.68 4.52 -8.61
N VAL A 72 -9.68 5.71 -9.25
CA VAL A 72 -9.07 6.90 -8.65
C VAL A 72 -9.70 7.20 -7.29
N GLU A 73 -11.02 7.09 -7.18
CA GLU A 73 -11.74 7.35 -5.93
C GLU A 73 -11.29 6.39 -4.83
N GLU A 74 -11.13 5.11 -5.14
CA GLU A 74 -10.67 4.12 -4.18
C GLU A 74 -9.22 4.33 -3.77
N VAL A 75 -8.35 4.67 -4.73
CA VAL A 75 -6.94 4.98 -4.45
C VAL A 75 -6.84 6.23 -3.56
N GLU A 76 -7.60 7.26 -3.84
CA GLU A 76 -7.60 8.47 -3.02
C GLU A 76 -8.13 8.20 -1.62
N SER A 77 -9.14 7.35 -1.49
CA SER A 77 -9.65 6.95 -0.18
C SER A 77 -8.56 6.25 0.64
N VAL A 78 -7.79 5.35 0.04
CA VAL A 78 -6.66 4.70 0.71
C VAL A 78 -5.63 5.75 1.15
N SER A 79 -5.30 6.69 0.26
CA SER A 79 -4.33 7.76 0.54
C SER A 79 -4.73 8.60 1.75
N GLN A 80 -6.03 8.84 1.92
CA GLN A 80 -6.54 9.66 3.04
C GLN A 80 -6.64 8.89 4.35
N ASN A 81 -6.62 7.56 4.31
CA ASN A 81 -6.85 6.70 5.46
C ASN A 81 -5.63 5.87 5.82
N LEU A 82 -4.44 6.48 5.75
CA LEU A 82 -3.19 5.84 6.14
C LEU A 82 -2.85 6.23 7.58
N ILE A 83 -2.28 5.28 8.33
CA ILE A 83 -1.79 5.52 9.69
C ILE A 83 -0.31 5.16 9.74
N SER A 84 0.53 6.10 10.16
CA SER A 84 1.94 5.85 10.44
C SER A 84 2.41 6.79 11.57
N ASN A 85 2.29 6.30 12.79
CA ASN A 85 2.76 7.04 13.97
C ASN A 85 4.25 6.82 14.20
N ASP A 86 4.75 5.62 13.87
CA ASP A 86 6.17 5.29 14.04
C ASP A 86 7.06 6.12 13.13
N ASP A 87 6.60 6.39 11.90
CA ASP A 87 7.35 7.20 10.93
C ASP A 87 6.37 7.97 10.04
N PRO A 88 5.94 9.17 10.47
CA PRO A 88 5.00 9.97 9.68
C PRO A 88 5.52 10.37 8.30
N SER A 89 6.83 10.39 8.07
CA SER A 89 7.39 10.73 6.76
C SER A 89 6.98 9.75 5.67
N ILE A 90 6.66 8.52 6.05
CA ILE A 90 6.18 7.49 5.11
C ILE A 90 4.88 7.92 4.44
N LEU A 91 4.03 8.67 5.14
CA LEU A 91 2.76 9.12 4.57
C LEU A 91 2.99 10.05 3.38
N VAL A 92 3.96 10.95 3.49
CA VAL A 92 4.33 11.85 2.40
C VAL A 92 4.87 11.03 1.22
N GLU A 93 5.77 10.10 1.52
CA GLU A 93 6.38 9.24 0.49
C GLU A 93 5.32 8.45 -0.28
N ILE A 94 4.39 7.81 0.43
CA ILE A 94 3.31 7.02 -0.19
C ILE A 94 2.44 7.90 -1.09
N ARG A 95 2.06 9.09 -0.61
CA ARG A 95 1.22 9.99 -1.38
C ARG A 95 1.91 10.48 -2.65
N GLU A 96 3.23 10.65 -2.61
CA GLU A 96 4.00 10.97 -3.81
C GLU A 96 3.98 9.82 -4.82
N TYR A 97 4.12 8.57 -4.36
CA TYR A 97 4.04 7.40 -5.24
C TYR A 97 2.68 7.32 -5.92
N ILE A 98 1.62 7.55 -5.17
CA ILE A 98 0.26 7.53 -5.72
C ILE A 98 0.08 8.65 -6.75
N ALA A 99 0.51 9.87 -6.42
CA ALA A 99 0.40 11.01 -7.33
C ALA A 99 1.16 10.76 -8.64
N ASN A 100 2.37 10.23 -8.55
CA ASN A 100 3.18 9.93 -9.73
C ASN A 100 2.52 8.84 -10.59
N ALA A 101 1.96 7.82 -9.97
CA ALA A 101 1.29 6.74 -10.70
C ALA A 101 0.03 7.27 -11.40
N LEU A 102 -0.75 8.14 -10.75
CA LEU A 102 -1.93 8.75 -11.35
C LEU A 102 -1.57 9.62 -12.55
N GLN A 103 -0.46 10.36 -12.49
CA GLN A 103 0.01 11.15 -13.63
C GLN A 103 0.39 10.26 -14.81
N GLY A 104 1.00 9.11 -14.55
CA GLY A 104 1.40 8.18 -15.59
C GLY A 104 0.24 7.46 -16.27
N LYS A 105 -0.95 7.53 -15.68
CA LYS A 105 -2.14 6.82 -16.16
C LYS A 105 -2.94 7.65 -17.17
N LYS A 106 -2.36 8.26 -18.08
CA LYS A 106 -3.09 9.05 -19.09
C LYS A 106 -3.69 8.20 -20.20
#